data_41a3a32c75f9e9c683123dea9b995315
#
_entry.id   41a3a32c75f9e9c683123dea9b995315
#
_cell.length_a   1.000
_cell.length_b   1.000
_cell.length_c   1.000
_cell.angle_alpha   90.00
_cell.angle_beta   90.00
_cell.angle_gamma   90.00
#
_symmetry.space_group_name_H-M   'P 1'
#
loop_
_entity.id
_entity.type
_entity.pdbx_description
1 polymer ?
#
loop_
_entity_poly.entity_id
_entity_poly.type
_entity_poly.pdbx_seq_one_letter_code
_entity_poly.pdbx_strand_id
1 'polypeptide(L)'
;WVDGSDFLHYLTVQKGEQFRYDSVWYNQSIDMHPPLYFTLLHTISSFFPDTFSKWFGYVINIAAMAVGQVFLYKLGKTASKSKVFGLLLCVMWGFSCGFINLNVFVRMYSLVTMFGILYLYYHCRLYYGEGTVKSNLIKIGIFAFLGALTHHYFLVAAFGIAACYCFYYLFKKQFRMMFAYALTMLGSIGLSIAVFPATIHHLFFMENTESRLATKMPLIHSFRSCASIVLNAITGISISPFATSWYSYVVVAVVLLAAVCIPLGFLFRKEEWFKKAMGKAGDAWKYVRKNFDFFFLFALIGTAFEMIVVSLSVNINVMLLHTDRYLFVVMPWAAFVILRAVWYIVTWIKPIKKFVGPITAVAVCLAIVSSNLLCTKRYLFPSQMMGEGLLEDTCTPNSEYILCLNSEWVTTCFTDKLMHSSRVFPTTNYSYRFNFDEMAKMDLTKDCYIVIDASQLKAADVFDDKNDEGKVTIGNATFNLDEGAFEDRILEQDVIDDFEQKVFPGYRLRFYSSERVMGSIMHTFKLVPEDEYVDVPIIDVEIEEEQKEKAEKN
;
A
#
# COMPACT_ATOMS: atom_id res chain seq x y z
N TRP A 1 10.72 2.00 32.06
CA TRP A 1 11.27 0.73 31.63
C TRP A 1 10.15 -0.28 31.39
N VAL A 2 10.28 -1.05 30.34
CA VAL A 2 9.36 -2.12 29.94
C VAL A 2 10.14 -3.43 29.93
N ASP A 3 9.62 -4.46 30.55
CA ASP A 3 10.27 -5.77 30.54
C ASP A 3 10.26 -6.35 29.10
N GLY A 4 11.33 -7.00 28.69
CA GLY A 4 11.39 -7.62 27.37
C GLY A 4 10.24 -8.60 27.14
N SER A 5 9.84 -9.36 28.18
CA SER A 5 8.69 -10.26 28.12
C SER A 5 7.36 -9.56 27.80
N ASP A 6 7.21 -8.26 28.10
CA ASP A 6 5.98 -7.53 27.77
C ASP A 6 5.82 -7.33 26.26
N PHE A 7 6.92 -7.25 25.52
CA PHE A 7 6.85 -7.22 24.05
C PHE A 7 6.28 -8.51 23.45
N LEU A 8 6.51 -9.66 24.10
CA LEU A 8 5.86 -10.91 23.70
C LEU A 8 4.33 -10.82 23.86
N HIS A 9 3.85 -10.17 24.92
CA HIS A 9 2.43 -9.96 25.16
C HIS A 9 1.75 -9.12 24.07
N TYR A 10 2.43 -8.13 23.48
CA TYR A 10 1.91 -7.38 22.34
C TYR A 10 1.82 -8.19 21.05
N LEU A 11 2.67 -9.22 20.89
CA LEU A 11 2.76 -10.04 19.68
C LEU A 11 1.91 -11.31 19.74
N THR A 12 1.43 -11.71 20.92
CA THR A 12 0.79 -13.02 21.14
C THR A 12 -0.58 -12.89 21.80
N VAL A 13 -1.40 -13.91 21.58
CA VAL A 13 -2.60 -14.14 22.40
C VAL A 13 -2.17 -14.88 23.65
N GLN A 14 -2.44 -14.30 24.81
CA GLN A 14 -2.05 -14.88 26.10
C GLN A 14 -3.03 -15.96 26.57
N LYS A 15 -2.58 -16.80 27.52
CA LYS A 15 -3.47 -17.75 28.22
C LYS A 15 -4.58 -16.98 28.93
N GLY A 16 -5.84 -17.35 28.62
CA GLY A 16 -7.04 -16.70 29.13
C GLY A 16 -7.64 -15.63 28.20
N GLU A 17 -6.94 -15.26 27.13
CA GLU A 17 -7.43 -14.35 26.10
C GLU A 17 -7.86 -15.04 24.81
N GLN A 18 -7.71 -16.36 24.74
CA GLN A 18 -8.05 -17.14 23.55
C GLN A 18 -9.52 -16.93 23.19
N PHE A 19 -9.74 -16.64 21.89
CA PHE A 19 -11.07 -16.42 21.31
C PHE A 19 -11.85 -15.23 21.93
N ARG A 20 -11.19 -14.35 22.65
CA ARG A 20 -11.79 -13.11 23.14
C ARG A 20 -11.65 -12.02 22.09
N TYR A 21 -12.74 -11.71 21.41
CA TYR A 21 -12.76 -10.75 20.31
C TYR A 21 -13.05 -9.30 20.74
N ASP A 22 -13.40 -9.10 22.00
CA ASP A 22 -13.64 -7.76 22.59
C ASP A 22 -12.40 -6.87 22.50
N SER A 23 -11.21 -7.41 22.83
CA SER A 23 -9.94 -6.71 22.67
C SER A 23 -9.63 -6.36 21.22
N VAL A 24 -9.88 -7.29 20.29
CA VAL A 24 -9.70 -7.03 18.84
C VAL A 24 -10.61 -5.89 18.38
N TRP A 25 -11.89 -5.92 18.80
CA TRP A 25 -12.86 -4.87 18.45
C TRP A 25 -12.47 -3.51 19.03
N TYR A 26 -12.06 -3.48 20.31
CA TYR A 26 -11.61 -2.27 20.97
C TYR A 26 -10.39 -1.69 20.26
N ASN A 27 -9.34 -2.48 20.06
CA ASN A 27 -8.11 -2.03 19.40
C ASN A 27 -8.38 -1.48 18.01
N GLN A 28 -9.20 -2.20 17.21
CA GLN A 28 -9.55 -1.72 15.87
C GLN A 28 -10.46 -0.48 15.90
N SER A 29 -11.22 -0.24 16.96
CA SER A 29 -12.05 0.98 17.08
C SER A 29 -11.23 2.25 17.27
N ILE A 30 -10.03 2.14 17.83
CA ILE A 30 -9.07 3.24 18.02
C ILE A 30 -7.98 3.29 16.93
N ASP A 31 -7.74 2.18 16.20
CA ASP A 31 -6.92 2.15 14.99
C ASP A 31 -7.77 2.52 13.76
N MET A 32 -7.12 2.72 12.61
CA MET A 32 -7.77 3.14 11.36
C MET A 32 -8.31 1.97 10.51
N HIS A 33 -8.27 0.73 11.00
CA HIS A 33 -8.55 -0.44 10.18
C HIS A 33 -9.77 -1.24 10.68
N PRO A 34 -10.63 -1.76 9.76
CA PRO A 34 -11.72 -2.66 10.14
C PRO A 34 -11.24 -4.00 10.70
N PRO A 35 -12.07 -4.72 11.51
CA PRO A 35 -11.61 -5.79 12.39
C PRO A 35 -11.44 -7.18 11.75
N LEU A 36 -11.95 -7.45 10.53
CA LEU A 36 -12.08 -8.82 10.03
C LEU A 36 -10.74 -9.58 9.91
N TYR A 37 -9.70 -8.92 9.38
CA TYR A 37 -8.39 -9.56 9.27
C TYR A 37 -7.80 -9.89 10.65
N PHE A 38 -7.88 -8.96 11.57
CA PHE A 38 -7.34 -9.11 12.93
C PHE A 38 -8.14 -10.15 13.73
N THR A 39 -9.45 -10.26 13.50
CA THR A 39 -10.29 -11.33 14.05
C THR A 39 -9.82 -12.72 13.57
N LEU A 40 -9.50 -12.85 12.28
CA LEU A 40 -8.97 -14.12 11.74
C LEU A 40 -7.58 -14.42 12.32
N LEU A 41 -6.71 -13.41 12.41
CA LEU A 41 -5.37 -13.55 12.98
C LEU A 41 -5.45 -13.96 14.45
N HIS A 42 -6.28 -13.27 15.26
CA HIS A 42 -6.52 -13.61 16.65
C HIS A 42 -7.09 -15.03 16.81
N THR A 43 -8.00 -15.45 15.92
CA THR A 43 -8.53 -16.82 15.92
C THR A 43 -7.44 -17.86 15.74
N ILE A 44 -6.54 -17.66 14.77
CA ILE A 44 -5.43 -18.60 14.53
C ILE A 44 -4.46 -18.59 15.72
N SER A 45 -4.06 -17.40 16.20
CA SER A 45 -3.17 -17.24 17.34
C SER A 45 -3.74 -17.85 18.62
N SER A 46 -5.07 -17.83 18.80
CA SER A 46 -5.74 -18.41 19.97
C SER A 46 -5.55 -19.93 20.11
N PHE A 47 -5.24 -20.65 19.04
CA PHE A 47 -4.87 -22.06 19.12
C PHE A 47 -3.44 -22.28 19.63
N PHE A 48 -2.62 -21.23 19.66
CA PHE A 48 -1.20 -21.27 20.04
C PHE A 48 -0.89 -20.11 21.01
N PRO A 49 -1.45 -20.13 22.24
CA PRO A 49 -1.22 -19.04 23.20
C PRO A 49 0.26 -18.90 23.54
N ASP A 50 0.66 -17.68 23.88
CA ASP A 50 2.04 -17.29 24.22
C ASP A 50 3.08 -17.62 23.12
N THR A 51 2.61 -17.83 21.87
CA THR A 51 3.46 -18.20 20.73
C THR A 51 3.42 -17.11 19.66
N PHE A 52 4.56 -16.52 19.36
CA PHE A 52 4.74 -15.66 18.20
C PHE A 52 5.10 -16.47 16.96
N SER A 53 4.37 -16.26 15.85
CA SER A 53 4.72 -16.83 14.56
C SER A 53 4.22 -15.99 13.39
N LYS A 54 5.13 -15.59 12.52
CA LYS A 54 4.81 -14.92 11.24
C LYS A 54 3.90 -15.77 10.34
N TRP A 55 3.95 -17.11 10.50
CA TRP A 55 3.11 -18.05 9.74
C TRP A 55 1.61 -17.87 9.99
N PHE A 56 1.20 -17.37 11.14
CA PHE A 56 -0.23 -17.12 11.41
C PHE A 56 -0.84 -16.13 10.41
N GLY A 57 -0.09 -15.06 10.08
CA GLY A 57 -0.50 -14.11 9.05
C GLY A 57 -0.31 -14.65 7.63
N TYR A 58 0.80 -15.36 7.35
CA TYR A 58 1.05 -15.94 6.02
C TYR A 58 0.00 -16.97 5.61
N VAL A 59 -0.51 -17.80 6.52
CA VAL A 59 -1.58 -18.75 6.22
C VAL A 59 -2.83 -18.03 5.71
N ILE A 60 -3.21 -16.90 6.32
CA ILE A 60 -4.34 -16.08 5.87
C ILE A 60 -4.06 -15.55 4.45
N ASN A 61 -2.87 -14.99 4.23
CA ASN A 61 -2.51 -14.43 2.93
C ASN A 61 -2.50 -15.50 1.85
N ILE A 62 -1.86 -16.64 2.07
CA ILE A 62 -1.78 -17.76 1.11
C ILE A 62 -3.18 -18.29 0.79
N ALA A 63 -4.03 -18.50 1.81
CA ALA A 63 -5.41 -18.96 1.60
C ALA A 63 -6.22 -17.95 0.79
N ALA A 64 -6.13 -16.66 1.13
CA ALA A 64 -6.79 -15.59 0.40
C ALA A 64 -6.34 -15.53 -1.06
N MET A 65 -5.04 -15.64 -1.32
CA MET A 65 -4.50 -15.61 -2.68
C MET A 65 -4.86 -16.85 -3.48
N ALA A 66 -4.86 -18.05 -2.88
CA ALA A 66 -5.28 -19.28 -3.55
C ALA A 66 -6.76 -19.20 -3.99
N VAL A 67 -7.65 -18.75 -3.10
CA VAL A 67 -9.06 -18.52 -3.44
C VAL A 67 -9.17 -17.41 -4.50
N GLY A 68 -8.46 -16.31 -4.36
CA GLY A 68 -8.41 -15.21 -5.32
C GLY A 68 -8.04 -15.68 -6.72
N GLN A 69 -7.00 -16.50 -6.87
CA GLN A 69 -6.57 -17.05 -8.16
C GLN A 69 -7.64 -17.94 -8.82
N VAL A 70 -8.33 -18.79 -8.06
CA VAL A 70 -9.43 -19.61 -8.57
C VAL A 70 -10.56 -18.73 -9.13
N PHE A 71 -10.91 -17.66 -8.43
CA PHE A 71 -11.97 -16.75 -8.87
C PHE A 71 -11.51 -15.81 -9.99
N LEU A 72 -10.24 -15.45 -10.04
CA LEU A 72 -9.65 -14.69 -11.15
C LEU A 72 -9.67 -15.51 -12.45
N TYR A 73 -9.34 -16.81 -12.40
CA TYR A 73 -9.54 -17.72 -13.51
C TYR A 73 -10.99 -17.75 -13.98
N LYS A 74 -11.94 -17.92 -13.05
CA LYS A 74 -13.37 -17.93 -13.37
C LYS A 74 -13.82 -16.60 -13.99
N LEU A 75 -13.37 -15.47 -13.46
CA LEU A 75 -13.62 -14.13 -14.00
C LEU A 75 -13.16 -14.03 -15.45
N GLY A 76 -11.90 -14.33 -15.71
CA GLY A 76 -11.33 -14.30 -17.05
C GLY A 76 -12.05 -15.23 -18.02
N LYS A 77 -12.35 -16.48 -17.61
CA LYS A 77 -13.11 -17.44 -18.41
C LYS A 77 -14.53 -16.94 -18.73
N THR A 78 -15.25 -16.41 -17.73
CA THR A 78 -16.62 -15.90 -17.93
C THR A 78 -16.64 -14.68 -18.86
N ALA A 79 -15.75 -13.71 -18.65
CA ALA A 79 -15.70 -12.48 -19.43
C ALA A 79 -15.27 -12.71 -20.89
N SER A 80 -14.33 -13.62 -21.15
CA SER A 80 -13.79 -13.84 -22.49
C SER A 80 -14.38 -15.04 -23.23
N LYS A 81 -15.13 -15.91 -22.52
CA LYS A 81 -15.55 -17.25 -22.95
C LYS A 81 -14.36 -18.16 -23.34
N SER A 82 -13.15 -17.86 -22.84
CA SER A 82 -11.91 -18.60 -23.14
C SER A 82 -11.22 -19.08 -21.86
N LYS A 83 -10.96 -20.38 -21.78
CA LYS A 83 -10.15 -20.96 -20.69
C LYS A 83 -8.71 -20.43 -20.73
N VAL A 84 -8.15 -20.23 -21.94
CA VAL A 84 -6.80 -19.69 -22.14
C VAL A 84 -6.69 -18.29 -21.57
N PHE A 85 -7.65 -17.42 -21.84
CA PHE A 85 -7.66 -16.08 -21.25
C PHE A 85 -7.70 -16.13 -19.71
N GLY A 86 -8.53 -17.00 -19.13
CA GLY A 86 -8.60 -17.16 -17.68
C GLY A 86 -7.26 -17.60 -17.08
N LEU A 87 -6.56 -18.55 -17.72
CA LEU A 87 -5.22 -18.98 -17.29
C LEU A 87 -4.19 -17.86 -17.43
N LEU A 88 -4.17 -17.17 -18.57
CA LEU A 88 -3.24 -16.05 -18.79
C LEU A 88 -3.45 -14.91 -17.79
N LEU A 89 -4.69 -14.66 -17.38
CA LEU A 89 -4.98 -13.66 -16.33
C LEU A 89 -4.41 -14.09 -14.98
N CYS A 90 -4.57 -15.37 -14.61
CA CYS A 90 -3.97 -15.90 -13.39
C CYS A 90 -2.44 -15.83 -13.41
N VAL A 91 -1.83 -16.17 -14.55
CA VAL A 91 -0.38 -16.13 -14.71
C VAL A 91 0.12 -14.69 -14.67
N MET A 92 -0.54 -13.77 -15.37
CA MET A 92 -0.16 -12.35 -15.39
C MET A 92 -0.18 -11.74 -13.98
N TRP A 93 -1.25 -11.97 -13.24
CA TRP A 93 -1.37 -11.44 -11.88
C TRP A 93 -0.47 -12.21 -10.90
N GLY A 94 -0.54 -13.56 -10.92
CA GLY A 94 0.12 -14.42 -9.93
C GLY A 94 1.64 -14.41 -9.95
N PHE A 95 2.25 -13.97 -11.06
CA PHE A 95 3.72 -13.83 -11.19
C PHE A 95 4.16 -12.36 -11.30
N SER A 96 3.25 -11.40 -11.13
CA SER A 96 3.61 -9.99 -11.10
C SER A 96 4.28 -9.60 -9.78
N CYS A 97 5.13 -8.57 -9.82
CA CYS A 97 5.74 -8.00 -8.63
C CYS A 97 4.68 -7.56 -7.61
N GLY A 98 3.55 -7.00 -8.08
CA GLY A 98 2.44 -6.60 -7.21
C GLY A 98 1.82 -7.75 -6.42
N PHE A 99 1.66 -8.92 -7.05
CA PHE A 99 1.17 -10.11 -6.35
C PHE A 99 2.16 -10.63 -5.30
N ILE A 100 3.46 -10.63 -5.65
CA ILE A 100 4.51 -11.08 -4.74
C ILE A 100 4.56 -10.16 -3.52
N ASN A 101 4.61 -8.85 -3.74
CA ASN A 101 4.58 -7.86 -2.67
C ASN A 101 3.37 -8.03 -1.74
N LEU A 102 2.18 -8.22 -2.33
CA LEU A 102 0.94 -8.42 -1.60
C LEU A 102 0.99 -9.65 -0.67
N ASN A 103 1.61 -10.75 -1.13
CA ASN A 103 1.68 -11.99 -0.35
C ASN A 103 2.64 -11.90 0.83
N VAL A 104 3.80 -11.26 0.64
CA VAL A 104 4.80 -11.14 1.72
C VAL A 104 4.39 -10.11 2.77
N PHE A 105 3.48 -9.20 2.45
CA PHE A 105 3.00 -8.19 3.37
C PHE A 105 1.93 -8.77 4.30
N VAL A 106 2.33 -9.11 5.53
CA VAL A 106 1.45 -9.73 6.55
C VAL A 106 0.50 -8.68 7.14
N ARG A 107 -0.50 -8.30 6.35
CA ARG A 107 -1.58 -7.36 6.69
C ARG A 107 -2.85 -7.76 5.92
N MET A 108 -3.93 -7.05 6.13
CA MET A 108 -5.27 -7.31 5.55
C MET A 108 -5.36 -7.25 4.02
N TYR A 109 -4.31 -6.83 3.32
CA TYR A 109 -4.39 -6.50 1.90
C TYR A 109 -4.61 -7.71 0.99
N SER A 110 -4.04 -8.88 1.31
CA SER A 110 -4.31 -10.12 0.56
C SER A 110 -5.78 -10.54 0.69
N LEU A 111 -6.33 -10.41 1.89
CA LEU A 111 -7.73 -10.76 2.17
C LEU A 111 -8.71 -9.82 1.45
N VAL A 112 -8.49 -8.52 1.50
CA VAL A 112 -9.35 -7.54 0.81
C VAL A 112 -9.23 -7.64 -0.70
N THR A 113 -8.06 -7.96 -1.23
CA THR A 113 -7.85 -8.19 -2.67
C THR A 113 -8.63 -9.42 -3.14
N MET A 114 -8.64 -10.50 -2.35
CA MET A 114 -9.48 -11.66 -2.61
C MET A 114 -10.96 -11.26 -2.69
N PHE A 115 -11.48 -10.52 -1.71
CA PHE A 115 -12.87 -10.05 -1.73
C PHE A 115 -13.14 -9.14 -2.94
N GLY A 116 -12.20 -8.29 -3.34
CA GLY A 116 -12.28 -7.50 -4.57
C GLY A 116 -12.43 -8.36 -5.83
N ILE A 117 -11.65 -9.43 -5.94
CA ILE A 117 -11.75 -10.39 -7.06
C ILE A 117 -13.10 -11.10 -7.06
N LEU A 118 -13.57 -11.60 -5.91
CA LEU A 118 -14.88 -12.27 -5.79
C LEU A 118 -16.03 -11.31 -6.11
N TYR A 119 -15.96 -10.08 -5.60
CA TYR A 119 -16.91 -9.03 -5.88
C TYR A 119 -17.01 -8.75 -7.38
N LEU A 120 -15.89 -8.53 -8.06
CA LEU A 120 -15.84 -8.31 -9.51
C LEU A 120 -16.33 -9.53 -10.29
N TYR A 121 -15.99 -10.76 -9.86
CA TYR A 121 -16.43 -11.99 -10.50
C TYR A 121 -17.97 -12.15 -10.47
N TYR A 122 -18.62 -11.89 -9.33
CA TYR A 122 -20.07 -12.02 -9.27
C TYR A 122 -20.79 -10.91 -10.01
N HIS A 123 -20.20 -9.72 -10.14
CA HIS A 123 -20.63 -8.69 -11.05
C HIS A 123 -20.51 -9.13 -12.51
N CYS A 124 -19.40 -9.77 -12.88
CA CYS A 124 -19.22 -10.36 -14.20
C CYS A 124 -20.32 -11.37 -14.53
N ARG A 125 -20.62 -12.26 -13.60
CA ARG A 125 -21.72 -13.24 -13.78
C ARG A 125 -23.08 -12.57 -13.91
N LEU A 126 -23.35 -11.54 -13.12
CA LEU A 126 -24.60 -10.78 -13.18
C LEU A 126 -24.73 -10.09 -14.54
N TYR A 127 -23.63 -9.51 -15.06
CA TYR A 127 -23.61 -8.83 -16.36
C TYR A 127 -23.85 -9.79 -17.53
N TYR A 128 -23.20 -10.95 -17.54
CA TYR A 128 -23.34 -11.96 -18.60
C TYR A 128 -24.54 -12.90 -18.41
N GLY A 129 -25.34 -12.72 -17.37
CA GLY A 129 -26.52 -13.55 -17.08
C GLY A 129 -26.19 -14.99 -16.66
N GLU A 130 -25.02 -15.22 -16.09
CA GLU A 130 -24.63 -16.56 -15.60
C GLU A 130 -25.21 -16.83 -14.19
N GLY A 131 -25.97 -17.91 -14.06
CA GLY A 131 -26.68 -18.25 -12.82
C GLY A 131 -27.92 -17.39 -12.58
N THR A 132 -28.49 -17.46 -11.37
CA THR A 132 -29.66 -16.65 -11.04
C THR A 132 -29.29 -15.26 -10.54
N VAL A 133 -30.09 -14.27 -10.88
CA VAL A 133 -29.92 -12.88 -10.41
C VAL A 133 -29.85 -12.83 -8.89
N LYS A 134 -30.81 -13.49 -8.22
CA LYS A 134 -30.86 -13.52 -6.74
C LYS A 134 -29.56 -14.06 -6.13
N SER A 135 -29.03 -15.17 -6.65
CA SER A 135 -27.79 -15.76 -6.15
C SER A 135 -26.59 -14.83 -6.36
N ASN A 136 -26.53 -14.15 -7.50
CA ASN A 136 -25.44 -13.20 -7.75
C ASN A 136 -25.54 -11.97 -6.84
N LEU A 137 -26.73 -11.41 -6.65
CA LEU A 137 -26.94 -10.27 -5.75
C LEU A 137 -26.55 -10.61 -4.30
N ILE A 138 -26.99 -11.78 -3.80
CA ILE A 138 -26.62 -12.23 -2.43
C ILE A 138 -25.11 -12.30 -2.29
N LYS A 139 -24.39 -12.90 -3.26
CA LYS A 139 -22.94 -13.05 -3.20
C LYS A 139 -22.21 -11.71 -3.34
N ILE A 140 -22.70 -10.82 -4.21
CA ILE A 140 -22.21 -9.44 -4.29
C ILE A 140 -22.34 -8.77 -2.93
N GLY A 141 -23.51 -8.89 -2.29
CA GLY A 141 -23.75 -8.31 -0.97
C GLY A 141 -22.84 -8.88 0.11
N ILE A 142 -22.65 -10.20 0.14
CA ILE A 142 -21.74 -10.86 1.09
C ILE A 142 -20.30 -10.34 0.93
N PHE A 143 -19.79 -10.27 -0.32
CA PHE A 143 -18.42 -9.82 -0.53
C PHE A 143 -18.26 -8.31 -0.39
N ALA A 144 -19.32 -7.53 -0.60
CA ALA A 144 -19.34 -6.11 -0.25
C ALA A 144 -19.24 -5.91 1.28
N PHE A 145 -19.99 -6.68 2.05
CA PHE A 145 -19.97 -6.68 3.52
C PHE A 145 -18.59 -7.09 4.08
N LEU A 146 -18.07 -8.24 3.63
CA LEU A 146 -16.78 -8.76 4.12
C LEU A 146 -15.61 -7.88 3.70
N GLY A 147 -15.62 -7.36 2.48
CA GLY A 147 -14.60 -6.44 2.00
C GLY A 147 -14.58 -5.12 2.79
N ALA A 148 -15.77 -4.58 3.11
CA ALA A 148 -15.91 -3.39 3.95
C ALA A 148 -15.36 -3.59 5.37
N LEU A 149 -15.58 -4.77 5.96
CA LEU A 149 -15.03 -5.14 7.27
C LEU A 149 -13.53 -5.49 7.23
N THR A 150 -12.93 -5.54 6.04
CA THR A 150 -11.49 -5.82 5.88
C THR A 150 -10.68 -4.54 5.67
N HIS A 151 -11.17 -3.61 4.83
CA HIS A 151 -10.44 -2.38 4.52
C HIS A 151 -11.35 -1.29 3.95
N HIS A 152 -11.20 -0.04 4.40
CA HIS A 152 -12.05 1.07 3.98
C HIS A 152 -11.95 1.41 2.48
N TYR A 153 -10.77 1.32 1.87
CA TYR A 153 -10.61 1.56 0.43
C TYR A 153 -11.37 0.55 -0.45
N PHE A 154 -11.70 -0.63 0.08
CA PHE A 154 -12.63 -1.51 -0.62
C PHE A 154 -13.99 -0.86 -0.88
N LEU A 155 -14.50 -0.04 0.04
CA LEU A 155 -15.77 0.69 -0.16
C LEU A 155 -15.70 1.63 -1.35
N VAL A 156 -14.54 2.24 -1.59
CA VAL A 156 -14.31 3.14 -2.73
C VAL A 156 -14.37 2.37 -4.04
N ALA A 157 -13.60 1.29 -4.15
CA ALA A 157 -13.61 0.41 -5.32
C ALA A 157 -15.00 -0.16 -5.59
N ALA A 158 -15.68 -0.63 -4.54
CA ALA A 158 -17.02 -1.20 -4.62
C ALA A 158 -18.04 -0.15 -5.08
N PHE A 159 -17.95 1.10 -4.60
CA PHE A 159 -18.81 2.19 -5.04
C PHE A 159 -18.64 2.51 -6.53
N GLY A 160 -17.40 2.54 -7.04
CA GLY A 160 -17.13 2.78 -8.46
C GLY A 160 -17.84 1.77 -9.38
N ILE A 161 -17.79 0.48 -9.03
CA ILE A 161 -18.52 -0.57 -9.76
C ILE A 161 -20.04 -0.41 -9.55
N ALA A 162 -20.48 -0.14 -8.31
CA ALA A 162 -21.89 -0.04 -7.99
C ALA A 162 -22.57 1.11 -8.76
N ALA A 163 -21.91 2.26 -8.85
CA ALA A 163 -22.39 3.37 -9.66
C ALA A 163 -22.56 2.97 -11.14
N CYS A 164 -21.58 2.28 -11.73
CA CYS A 164 -21.66 1.80 -13.10
C CYS A 164 -22.90 0.90 -13.32
N TYR A 165 -23.17 -0.03 -12.38
CA TYR A 165 -24.34 -0.92 -12.49
C TYR A 165 -25.66 -0.18 -12.31
N CYS A 166 -25.76 0.77 -11.38
CA CYS A 166 -26.95 1.61 -11.22
C CYS A 166 -27.24 2.41 -12.50
N PHE A 167 -26.22 3.07 -13.07
CA PHE A 167 -26.38 3.78 -14.35
C PHE A 167 -26.72 2.84 -15.51
N TYR A 168 -26.09 1.68 -15.58
CA TYR A 168 -26.39 0.68 -16.59
C TYR A 168 -27.87 0.25 -16.56
N TYR A 169 -28.41 -0.08 -15.39
CA TYR A 169 -29.81 -0.47 -15.24
C TYR A 169 -30.77 0.71 -15.48
N LEU A 170 -30.38 1.93 -15.08
CA LEU A 170 -31.12 3.14 -15.35
C LEU A 170 -31.26 3.38 -16.88
N PHE A 171 -30.15 3.34 -17.63
CA PHE A 171 -30.14 3.50 -19.07
C PHE A 171 -30.87 2.37 -19.82
N LYS A 172 -30.87 1.17 -19.25
CA LYS A 172 -31.66 0.04 -19.76
C LYS A 172 -33.13 0.11 -19.37
N LYS A 173 -33.54 1.12 -18.58
CA LYS A 173 -34.89 1.26 -18.01
C LYS A 173 -35.31 0.06 -17.16
N GLN A 174 -34.37 -0.62 -16.54
CA GLN A 174 -34.58 -1.78 -15.67
C GLN A 174 -34.67 -1.34 -14.21
N PHE A 175 -35.60 -0.46 -13.87
CA PHE A 175 -35.72 0.16 -12.55
C PHE A 175 -35.82 -0.85 -11.42
N ARG A 176 -36.56 -1.95 -11.58
CA ARG A 176 -36.70 -3.00 -10.58
C ARG A 176 -35.34 -3.63 -10.24
N MET A 177 -34.52 -3.88 -11.26
CA MET A 177 -33.17 -4.40 -11.06
C MET A 177 -32.25 -3.37 -10.42
N MET A 178 -32.33 -2.11 -10.85
CA MET A 178 -31.56 -1.02 -10.25
C MET A 178 -31.86 -0.90 -8.75
N PHE A 179 -33.14 -0.87 -8.36
CA PHE A 179 -33.51 -0.80 -6.95
C PHE A 179 -33.10 -2.03 -6.15
N ALA A 180 -33.29 -3.25 -6.69
CA ALA A 180 -32.87 -4.47 -6.02
C ALA A 180 -31.34 -4.49 -5.81
N TYR A 181 -30.57 -4.06 -6.82
CA TYR A 181 -29.13 -3.95 -6.75
C TYR A 181 -28.69 -2.88 -5.73
N ALA A 182 -29.24 -1.67 -5.84
CA ALA A 182 -28.93 -0.57 -4.92
C ALA A 182 -29.23 -0.93 -3.46
N LEU A 183 -30.41 -1.57 -3.22
CA LEU A 183 -30.79 -2.03 -1.89
C LEU A 183 -29.82 -3.10 -1.37
N THR A 184 -29.34 -4.01 -2.22
CA THR A 184 -28.31 -5.00 -1.84
C THR A 184 -27.03 -4.31 -1.39
N MET A 185 -26.55 -3.32 -2.15
CA MET A 185 -25.33 -2.59 -1.81
C MET A 185 -25.47 -1.76 -0.54
N LEU A 186 -26.54 -0.98 -0.42
CA LEU A 186 -26.82 -0.17 0.76
C LEU A 186 -27.03 -1.04 2.01
N GLY A 187 -27.74 -2.15 1.86
CA GLY A 187 -27.97 -3.10 2.96
C GLY A 187 -26.66 -3.75 3.43
N SER A 188 -25.77 -4.10 2.51
CA SER A 188 -24.48 -4.70 2.85
C SER A 188 -23.54 -3.72 3.55
N ILE A 189 -23.47 -2.49 3.07
CA ILE A 189 -22.67 -1.42 3.69
C ILE A 189 -23.29 -1.02 5.04
N GLY A 190 -24.61 -0.84 5.10
CA GLY A 190 -25.31 -0.55 6.35
C GLY A 190 -25.10 -1.63 7.41
N LEU A 191 -25.11 -2.90 7.00
CA LEU A 191 -24.82 -4.02 7.90
C LEU A 191 -23.35 -4.00 8.37
N SER A 192 -22.39 -3.67 7.51
CA SER A 192 -20.97 -3.56 7.92
C SER A 192 -20.75 -2.45 8.94
N ILE A 193 -21.44 -1.32 8.77
CA ILE A 193 -21.42 -0.21 9.74
C ILE A 193 -22.12 -0.60 11.05
N ALA A 194 -23.23 -1.33 10.97
CA ALA A 194 -23.93 -1.80 12.16
C ALA A 194 -23.09 -2.80 12.98
N VAL A 195 -22.32 -3.66 12.30
CA VAL A 195 -21.38 -4.59 12.93
C VAL A 195 -20.16 -3.87 13.49
N PHE A 196 -19.63 -2.86 12.79
CA PHE A 196 -18.47 -2.09 13.24
C PHE A 196 -18.72 -0.58 13.09
N PRO A 197 -19.42 0.05 14.06
CA PRO A 197 -19.80 1.47 14.01
C PRO A 197 -18.63 2.44 13.94
N ALA A 198 -17.45 2.05 14.44
CA ALA A 198 -16.23 2.87 14.37
C ALA A 198 -15.84 3.24 12.93
N THR A 199 -16.33 2.49 11.92
CA THR A 199 -16.17 2.82 10.50
C THR A 199 -16.60 4.27 10.18
N ILE A 200 -17.67 4.79 10.80
CA ILE A 200 -18.11 6.17 10.59
C ILE A 200 -17.05 7.15 11.10
N HIS A 201 -16.53 6.91 12.31
CA HIS A 201 -15.48 7.74 12.89
C HIS A 201 -14.21 7.73 12.03
N HIS A 202 -13.78 6.55 11.58
CA HIS A 202 -12.59 6.38 10.74
C HIS A 202 -12.72 7.09 9.38
N LEU A 203 -13.90 7.08 8.76
CA LEU A 203 -14.09 7.69 7.45
C LEU A 203 -14.26 9.20 7.47
N PHE A 204 -14.82 9.77 8.54
CA PHE A 204 -15.27 11.16 8.55
C PHE A 204 -14.59 12.04 9.61
N PHE A 205 -14.06 11.46 10.68
CA PHE A 205 -13.58 12.22 11.83
C PHE A 205 -12.12 11.95 12.20
N MET A 206 -11.51 10.86 11.75
CA MET A 206 -10.08 10.67 11.96
C MET A 206 -9.28 11.53 10.96
N GLU A 207 -8.61 12.53 11.49
CA GLU A 207 -7.69 13.34 10.71
C GLU A 207 -6.34 12.62 10.59
N ASN A 208 -5.96 12.26 9.37
CA ASN A 208 -4.60 11.82 9.09
C ASN A 208 -3.64 12.98 9.33
N THR A 209 -2.88 12.93 10.39
CA THR A 209 -1.85 13.93 10.76
C THR A 209 -0.86 14.14 9.61
N GLU A 210 -0.54 13.08 8.86
CA GLU A 210 0.34 13.12 7.68
C GLU A 210 -0.24 13.95 6.52
N SER A 211 -1.57 14.08 6.42
CA SER A 211 -2.20 14.88 5.35
C SER A 211 -2.15 16.39 5.62
N ARG A 212 -1.90 16.80 6.87
CA ARG A 212 -1.86 18.21 7.26
C ARG A 212 -0.51 18.87 7.00
N LEU A 213 0.60 18.14 7.07
CA LEU A 213 1.95 18.69 7.07
C LEU A 213 2.60 18.80 5.69
N ALA A 214 2.03 18.19 4.65
CA ALA A 214 2.68 18.16 3.35
C ALA A 214 1.91 18.94 2.27
N THR A 215 2.66 19.66 1.44
CA THR A 215 2.14 20.34 0.26
C THR A 215 1.47 19.35 -0.67
N LYS A 216 0.15 19.46 -0.87
CA LYS A 216 -0.59 18.55 -1.74
C LYS A 216 -0.16 18.72 -3.19
N MET A 217 0.25 17.64 -3.83
CA MET A 217 0.46 17.63 -5.27
C MET A 217 -0.84 17.95 -6.04
N PRO A 218 -0.75 18.58 -7.21
CA PRO A 218 -1.89 18.69 -8.11
C PRO A 218 -2.49 17.31 -8.40
N LEU A 219 -3.82 17.20 -8.40
CA LEU A 219 -4.56 15.94 -8.58
C LEU A 219 -4.07 15.10 -9.77
N ILE A 220 -3.73 15.76 -10.88
CA ILE A 220 -3.25 15.06 -12.08
C ILE A 220 -1.91 14.35 -11.85
N HIS A 221 -1.00 14.95 -11.07
CA HIS A 221 0.29 14.34 -10.74
C HIS A 221 0.10 13.16 -9.78
N SER A 222 -0.73 13.33 -8.74
CA SER A 222 -1.10 12.27 -7.81
C SER A 222 -1.77 11.09 -8.53
N PHE A 223 -2.70 11.36 -9.44
CA PHE A 223 -3.35 10.32 -10.25
C PHE A 223 -2.35 9.58 -11.15
N ARG A 224 -1.41 10.30 -11.77
CA ARG A 224 -0.35 9.66 -12.57
C ARG A 224 0.56 8.79 -11.72
N SER A 225 0.88 9.21 -10.50
CA SER A 225 1.63 8.40 -9.54
C SER A 225 0.87 7.12 -9.19
N CYS A 226 -0.42 7.18 -8.88
CA CYS A 226 -1.25 6.00 -8.64
C CYS A 226 -1.29 5.08 -9.87
N ALA A 227 -1.49 5.64 -11.06
CA ALA A 227 -1.48 4.86 -12.30
C ALA A 227 -0.12 4.22 -12.57
N SER A 228 0.97 4.94 -12.29
CA SER A 228 2.33 4.41 -12.38
C SER A 228 2.56 3.26 -11.42
N ILE A 229 2.13 3.37 -10.17
CA ILE A 229 2.24 2.30 -9.16
C ILE A 229 1.54 1.03 -9.65
N VAL A 230 0.29 1.14 -10.10
CA VAL A 230 -0.50 -0.01 -10.57
C VAL A 230 0.13 -0.63 -11.83
N LEU A 231 0.52 0.18 -12.81
CA LEU A 231 1.14 -0.30 -14.04
C LEU A 231 2.51 -0.92 -13.78
N ASN A 232 3.33 -0.28 -12.96
CA ASN A 232 4.66 -0.76 -12.61
C ASN A 232 4.60 -2.12 -11.89
N ALA A 233 3.68 -2.27 -10.93
CA ALA A 233 3.48 -3.51 -10.19
C ALA A 233 3.04 -4.69 -11.10
N ILE A 234 2.32 -4.44 -12.20
CA ILE A 234 1.76 -5.47 -13.08
C ILE A 234 2.62 -5.68 -14.32
N THR A 235 3.20 -4.62 -14.88
CA THR A 235 3.87 -4.64 -16.20
C THR A 235 5.30 -4.11 -16.20
N GLY A 236 5.78 -3.55 -15.09
CA GLY A 236 7.07 -2.87 -15.01
C GLY A 236 7.11 -1.48 -15.67
N ILE A 237 6.00 -1.02 -16.24
CA ILE A 237 5.94 0.30 -16.90
C ILE A 237 5.72 1.37 -15.86
N SER A 238 6.62 2.36 -15.82
CA SER A 238 6.50 3.55 -14.97
C SER A 238 6.08 4.76 -15.79
N ILE A 239 5.22 5.59 -15.20
CA ILE A 239 4.78 6.87 -15.77
C ILE A 239 5.33 7.97 -14.87
N SER A 240 6.19 8.85 -15.43
CA SER A 240 6.65 9.99 -14.65
C SER A 240 5.48 10.93 -14.29
N PRO A 241 5.28 11.25 -13.02
CA PRO A 241 4.22 12.17 -12.61
C PRO A 241 4.41 13.59 -13.16
N PHE A 242 5.65 14.00 -13.41
CA PHE A 242 6.04 15.36 -13.82
C PHE A 242 6.32 15.51 -15.33
N ALA A 243 6.48 14.41 -16.07
CA ALA A 243 6.75 14.52 -17.49
C ALA A 243 5.54 15.10 -18.24
N THR A 244 5.78 16.18 -18.98
CA THR A 244 4.88 16.66 -20.04
C THR A 244 4.90 15.66 -21.17
N SER A 245 4.02 14.67 -21.09
CA SER A 245 3.97 13.61 -22.10
C SER A 245 2.97 13.98 -23.19
N TRP A 246 3.26 13.53 -24.41
CA TRP A 246 2.42 13.73 -25.59
C TRP A 246 0.94 13.35 -25.38
N TYR A 247 0.64 12.39 -24.51
CA TYR A 247 -0.75 12.03 -24.20
C TYR A 247 -1.52 13.11 -23.41
N SER A 248 -0.84 13.99 -22.68
CA SER A 248 -1.49 15.18 -22.09
C SER A 248 -2.03 16.08 -23.19
N TYR A 249 -1.25 16.28 -24.26
CA TYR A 249 -1.72 17.02 -25.42
C TYR A 249 -2.84 16.31 -26.15
N VAL A 250 -2.81 14.96 -26.23
CA VAL A 250 -3.90 14.17 -26.81
C VAL A 250 -5.19 14.33 -25.98
N VAL A 251 -5.11 14.25 -24.64
CA VAL A 251 -6.27 14.45 -23.77
C VAL A 251 -6.83 15.87 -23.95
N VAL A 252 -5.97 16.90 -23.93
CA VAL A 252 -6.37 18.28 -24.17
C VAL A 252 -7.00 18.43 -25.56
N ALA A 253 -6.40 17.85 -26.59
CA ALA A 253 -6.93 17.88 -27.95
C ALA A 253 -8.32 17.20 -28.05
N VAL A 254 -8.52 16.05 -27.37
CA VAL A 254 -9.83 15.36 -27.34
C VAL A 254 -10.87 16.21 -26.63
N VAL A 255 -10.52 16.83 -25.50
CA VAL A 255 -11.43 17.72 -24.75
C VAL A 255 -11.79 18.95 -25.59
N LEU A 256 -10.80 19.58 -26.23
CA LEU A 256 -11.03 20.73 -27.12
C LEU A 256 -11.89 20.33 -28.33
N LEU A 257 -11.59 19.17 -28.94
CA LEU A 257 -12.38 18.65 -30.05
C LEU A 257 -13.83 18.41 -29.64
N ALA A 258 -14.06 17.80 -28.46
CA ALA A 258 -15.42 17.62 -27.92
C ALA A 258 -16.10 18.98 -27.66
N ALA A 259 -15.39 19.93 -27.04
CA ALA A 259 -15.90 21.28 -26.77
C ALA A 259 -16.27 22.06 -28.04
N VAL A 260 -15.61 21.78 -29.17
CA VAL A 260 -15.93 22.37 -30.47
C VAL A 260 -17.03 21.58 -31.20
N CYS A 261 -16.93 20.24 -31.21
CA CYS A 261 -17.87 19.39 -31.96
C CYS A 261 -19.29 19.40 -31.38
N ILE A 262 -19.43 19.52 -30.04
CA ILE A 262 -20.76 19.55 -29.39
C ILE A 262 -21.55 20.80 -29.81
N PRO A 263 -21.05 22.05 -29.69
CA PRO A 263 -21.72 23.23 -30.17
C PRO A 263 -21.98 23.22 -31.69
N LEU A 264 -21.00 22.82 -32.49
CA LEU A 264 -21.14 22.67 -33.93
C LEU A 264 -22.25 21.66 -34.28
N GLY A 265 -22.35 20.57 -33.55
CA GLY A 265 -23.43 19.59 -33.68
C GLY A 265 -24.81 20.21 -33.44
N PHE A 266 -24.97 21.12 -32.49
CA PHE A 266 -26.21 21.86 -32.27
C PHE A 266 -26.50 22.89 -33.39
N LEU A 267 -25.46 23.56 -33.90
CA LEU A 267 -25.59 24.55 -34.98
C LEU A 267 -26.03 23.88 -36.29
N PHE A 268 -25.39 22.78 -36.67
CA PHE A 268 -25.62 22.11 -37.96
C PHE A 268 -26.64 20.97 -37.90
N ARG A 269 -27.36 20.79 -36.81
CA ARG A 269 -28.30 19.67 -36.61
C ARG A 269 -29.40 19.57 -37.66
N LYS A 270 -29.72 20.67 -38.37
CA LYS A 270 -30.76 20.75 -39.39
C LYS A 270 -30.23 20.46 -40.80
N GLU A 271 -28.91 20.55 -41.02
CA GLU A 271 -28.27 20.34 -42.31
C GLU A 271 -28.30 18.89 -42.77
N GLU A 272 -28.57 18.66 -44.06
CA GLU A 272 -28.71 17.31 -44.62
C GLU A 272 -27.43 16.50 -44.57
N TRP A 273 -26.28 17.14 -44.85
CA TRP A 273 -24.97 16.48 -44.75
C TRP A 273 -24.68 16.06 -43.31
N PHE A 274 -25.05 16.88 -42.33
CA PHE A 274 -24.85 16.57 -40.90
C PHE A 274 -25.77 15.42 -40.46
N LYS A 275 -27.06 15.42 -40.89
CA LYS A 275 -27.99 14.29 -40.65
C LYS A 275 -27.43 12.98 -41.22
N LYS A 276 -26.85 13.02 -42.44
CA LYS A 276 -26.27 11.86 -43.10
C LYS A 276 -25.00 11.38 -42.35
N ALA A 277 -24.14 12.30 -41.88
CA ALA A 277 -22.98 12.00 -41.09
C ALA A 277 -23.37 11.41 -39.72
N MET A 278 -24.36 12.00 -39.03
CA MET A 278 -24.92 11.49 -37.79
C MET A 278 -25.64 10.15 -37.94
N GLY A 279 -26.27 9.89 -39.08
CA GLY A 279 -26.82 8.58 -39.43
C GLY A 279 -25.72 7.51 -39.47
N LYS A 280 -24.64 7.77 -40.20
CA LYS A 280 -23.46 6.87 -40.23
C LYS A 280 -22.82 6.70 -38.86
N ALA A 281 -22.67 7.78 -38.09
CA ALA A 281 -22.17 7.71 -36.71
C ALA A 281 -23.13 6.92 -35.80
N GLY A 282 -24.45 7.09 -35.98
CA GLY A 282 -25.46 6.30 -35.28
C GLY A 282 -25.40 4.81 -35.58
N ASP A 283 -25.13 4.43 -36.82
CA ASP A 283 -24.98 3.02 -37.20
C ASP A 283 -23.68 2.45 -36.68
N ALA A 284 -22.59 3.21 -36.74
CA ALA A 284 -21.32 2.85 -36.07
C ALA A 284 -21.52 2.69 -34.56
N TRP A 285 -22.26 3.62 -33.92
CA TRP A 285 -22.59 3.52 -32.50
C TRP A 285 -23.46 2.31 -32.17
N LYS A 286 -24.46 1.98 -33.00
CA LYS A 286 -25.27 0.74 -32.86
C LYS A 286 -24.38 -0.50 -32.94
N TYR A 287 -23.42 -0.50 -33.87
CA TYR A 287 -22.44 -1.59 -34.01
C TYR A 287 -21.55 -1.72 -32.76
N VAL A 288 -20.98 -0.61 -32.31
CA VAL A 288 -20.18 -0.56 -31.08
C VAL A 288 -21.01 -1.01 -29.88
N ARG A 289 -22.20 -0.46 -29.69
CA ARG A 289 -23.10 -0.82 -28.59
C ARG A 289 -23.49 -2.29 -28.57
N LYS A 290 -23.61 -2.92 -29.76
CA LYS A 290 -23.93 -4.35 -29.88
C LYS A 290 -22.76 -5.24 -29.55
N ASN A 291 -21.54 -4.79 -29.85
CA ASN A 291 -20.32 -5.61 -29.78
C ASN A 291 -19.39 -5.19 -28.63
N PHE A 292 -19.62 -4.05 -28.01
CA PHE A 292 -18.77 -3.54 -26.93
C PHE A 292 -19.11 -4.20 -25.59
N ASP A 293 -18.08 -4.61 -24.89
CA ASP A 293 -18.19 -5.21 -23.57
C ASP A 293 -18.18 -4.11 -22.48
N PHE A 294 -19.37 -3.71 -22.03
CA PHE A 294 -19.50 -2.71 -20.97
C PHE A 294 -18.92 -3.18 -19.64
N PHE A 295 -18.81 -4.48 -19.41
CA PHE A 295 -18.18 -4.99 -18.19
C PHE A 295 -16.70 -4.62 -18.11
N PHE A 296 -15.98 -4.66 -19.24
CA PHE A 296 -14.62 -4.14 -19.34
C PHE A 296 -14.54 -2.68 -18.89
N LEU A 297 -15.48 -1.84 -19.36
CA LEU A 297 -15.54 -0.43 -18.99
C LEU A 297 -15.86 -0.24 -17.51
N PHE A 298 -16.71 -1.07 -16.91
CA PHE A 298 -17.03 -0.99 -15.49
C PHE A 298 -15.80 -1.32 -14.63
N ALA A 299 -15.05 -2.35 -14.99
CA ALA A 299 -13.79 -2.67 -14.30
C ALA A 299 -12.76 -1.54 -14.43
N LEU A 300 -12.66 -0.92 -15.63
CA LEU A 300 -11.78 0.24 -15.86
C LEU A 300 -12.20 1.45 -15.03
N ILE A 301 -13.49 1.79 -15.02
CA ILE A 301 -14.03 2.92 -14.23
C ILE A 301 -13.85 2.68 -12.73
N GLY A 302 -14.12 1.45 -12.24
CA GLY A 302 -13.92 1.11 -10.84
C GLY A 302 -12.45 1.26 -10.42
N THR A 303 -11.51 0.80 -11.26
CA THR A 303 -10.07 0.97 -11.04
C THR A 303 -9.67 2.46 -11.04
N ALA A 304 -10.12 3.23 -12.02
CA ALA A 304 -9.82 4.65 -12.12
C ALA A 304 -10.43 5.46 -10.97
N PHE A 305 -11.64 5.11 -10.53
CA PHE A 305 -12.31 5.77 -9.42
C PHE A 305 -11.53 5.59 -8.11
N GLU A 306 -11.06 4.38 -7.83
CA GLU A 306 -10.17 4.12 -6.69
C GLU A 306 -8.91 4.97 -6.76
N MET A 307 -8.22 4.98 -7.90
CA MET A 307 -7.01 5.81 -8.09
C MET A 307 -7.29 7.30 -7.88
N ILE A 308 -8.46 7.82 -8.32
CA ILE A 308 -8.85 9.21 -8.11
C ILE A 308 -9.04 9.50 -6.62
N VAL A 309 -9.75 8.64 -5.90
CA VAL A 309 -10.02 8.85 -4.47
C VAL A 309 -8.73 8.73 -3.66
N VAL A 310 -7.87 7.75 -3.94
CA VAL A 310 -6.55 7.64 -3.32
C VAL A 310 -5.72 8.89 -3.59
N SER A 311 -5.76 9.42 -4.82
CA SER A 311 -5.05 10.66 -5.19
C SER A 311 -5.54 11.91 -4.46
N LEU A 312 -6.80 11.91 -4.01
CA LEU A 312 -7.39 13.02 -3.25
C LEU A 312 -7.17 12.89 -1.74
N SER A 313 -7.11 11.65 -1.23
CA SER A 313 -7.10 11.37 0.21
C SER A 313 -5.69 11.12 0.76
N VAL A 314 -4.75 10.65 -0.06
CA VAL A 314 -3.40 10.30 0.37
C VAL A 314 -2.39 11.29 -0.19
N ASN A 315 -1.50 11.79 0.66
CA ASN A 315 -0.38 12.59 0.19
C ASN A 315 0.73 11.67 -0.34
N ILE A 316 0.77 11.51 -1.66
CA ILE A 316 1.67 10.57 -2.33
C ILE A 316 3.15 10.97 -2.20
N ASN A 317 3.45 12.26 -1.94
CA ASN A 317 4.83 12.73 -1.76
C ASN A 317 5.48 12.21 -0.49
N VAL A 318 4.71 12.10 0.61
CA VAL A 318 5.23 11.68 1.91
C VAL A 318 5.25 10.15 2.04
N MET A 319 4.38 9.44 1.30
CA MET A 319 4.20 8.00 1.43
C MET A 319 4.73 7.19 0.23
N LEU A 320 5.86 7.59 -0.35
CA LEU A 320 6.46 6.91 -1.52
C LEU A 320 6.67 5.40 -1.32
N LEU A 321 6.93 4.96 -0.08
CA LEU A 321 7.28 3.56 0.20
C LEU A 321 6.07 2.62 0.28
N HIS A 322 4.88 3.09 0.68
CA HIS A 322 3.74 2.21 0.99
C HIS A 322 2.41 2.62 0.34
N THR A 323 2.42 3.53 -0.64
CA THR A 323 1.17 4.01 -1.29
C THR A 323 0.45 2.91 -2.08
N ASP A 324 1.17 1.90 -2.57
CA ASP A 324 0.63 0.74 -3.28
C ASP A 324 -0.37 -0.06 -2.44
N ARG A 325 -0.23 -0.07 -1.11
CA ARG A 325 -1.16 -0.75 -0.18
C ARG A 325 -2.62 -0.29 -0.34
N TYR A 326 -2.84 0.95 -0.70
CA TYR A 326 -4.18 1.50 -0.92
C TYR A 326 -4.79 1.09 -2.27
N LEU A 327 -3.96 0.58 -3.20
CA LEU A 327 -4.34 0.21 -4.56
C LEU A 327 -4.40 -1.31 -4.79
N PHE A 328 -4.02 -2.12 -3.81
CA PHE A 328 -3.98 -3.59 -3.96
C PHE A 328 -5.33 -4.18 -4.36
N VAL A 329 -6.45 -3.62 -3.87
CA VAL A 329 -7.80 -4.09 -4.22
C VAL A 329 -8.04 -4.09 -5.72
N VAL A 330 -7.60 -3.04 -6.42
CA VAL A 330 -7.86 -2.83 -7.85
C VAL A 330 -6.75 -3.30 -8.77
N MET A 331 -5.59 -3.71 -8.25
CA MET A 331 -4.51 -4.24 -9.10
C MET A 331 -4.93 -5.46 -9.93
N PRO A 332 -5.62 -6.50 -9.41
CA PRO A 332 -6.10 -7.59 -10.25
C PRO A 332 -7.20 -7.16 -11.24
N TRP A 333 -7.97 -6.10 -10.93
CA TRP A 333 -8.92 -5.51 -11.88
C TRP A 333 -8.18 -4.82 -13.02
N ALA A 334 -7.11 -4.08 -12.72
CA ALA A 334 -6.25 -3.47 -13.72
C ALA A 334 -5.57 -4.54 -14.59
N ALA A 335 -5.07 -5.63 -14.00
CA ALA A 335 -4.53 -6.76 -14.77
C ALA A 335 -5.58 -7.35 -15.73
N PHE A 336 -6.83 -7.52 -15.27
CA PHE A 336 -7.95 -7.93 -16.13
C PHE A 336 -8.19 -6.92 -17.26
N VAL A 337 -8.22 -5.63 -16.97
CA VAL A 337 -8.45 -4.55 -17.95
C VAL A 337 -7.33 -4.54 -19.01
N ILE A 338 -6.07 -4.57 -18.59
CA ILE A 338 -4.91 -4.57 -19.48
C ILE A 338 -4.95 -5.80 -20.41
N LEU A 339 -5.11 -6.99 -19.83
CA LEU A 339 -5.14 -8.23 -20.60
C LEU A 339 -6.34 -8.27 -21.56
N ARG A 340 -7.50 -7.76 -21.12
CA ARG A 340 -8.71 -7.71 -21.94
C ARG A 340 -8.55 -6.74 -23.11
N ALA A 341 -7.90 -5.61 -22.90
CA ALA A 341 -7.57 -4.67 -23.98
C ALA A 341 -6.67 -5.32 -25.04
N VAL A 342 -5.59 -6.00 -24.63
CA VAL A 342 -4.71 -6.74 -25.56
C VAL A 342 -5.52 -7.80 -26.32
N TRP A 343 -6.35 -8.57 -25.62
CA TRP A 343 -7.19 -9.60 -26.24
C TRP A 343 -8.15 -9.01 -27.27
N TYR A 344 -8.78 -7.88 -27.00
CA TYR A 344 -9.66 -7.20 -27.94
C TYR A 344 -8.91 -6.69 -29.16
N ILE A 345 -7.79 -6.00 -28.99
CA ILE A 345 -6.99 -5.47 -30.10
C ILE A 345 -6.64 -6.61 -31.06
N VAL A 346 -6.11 -7.73 -30.55
CA VAL A 346 -5.72 -8.87 -31.38
C VAL A 346 -6.93 -9.51 -32.07
N THR A 347 -8.08 -9.62 -31.40
CA THR A 347 -9.29 -10.21 -31.99
C THR A 347 -9.92 -9.34 -33.07
N TRP A 348 -9.73 -8.02 -33.03
CA TRP A 348 -10.25 -7.09 -34.04
C TRP A 348 -9.43 -7.08 -35.32
N ILE A 349 -8.15 -7.39 -35.24
CA ILE A 349 -7.25 -7.45 -36.40
C ILE A 349 -7.43 -8.82 -37.10
N LYS A 350 -8.26 -8.85 -38.16
CA LYS A 350 -8.64 -10.10 -38.84
C LYS A 350 -7.48 -11.05 -39.16
N PRO A 351 -6.33 -10.60 -39.75
CA PRO A 351 -5.23 -11.49 -40.11
C PRO A 351 -4.62 -12.27 -38.95
N ILE A 352 -4.54 -11.64 -37.75
CA ILE A 352 -3.87 -12.22 -36.58
C ILE A 352 -4.84 -12.79 -35.53
N LYS A 353 -6.16 -12.68 -35.74
CA LYS A 353 -7.18 -13.17 -34.82
C LYS A 353 -6.96 -14.63 -34.39
N LYS A 354 -6.53 -15.50 -35.31
CA LYS A 354 -6.25 -16.92 -35.02
C LYS A 354 -5.10 -17.12 -34.04
N PHE A 355 -4.23 -16.13 -33.86
CA PHE A 355 -3.08 -16.15 -32.96
C PHE A 355 -3.34 -15.40 -31.66
N VAL A 356 -4.59 -15.06 -31.32
CA VAL A 356 -4.91 -14.28 -30.09
C VAL A 356 -4.34 -14.91 -28.83
N GLY A 357 -4.41 -16.23 -28.67
CA GLY A 357 -3.84 -16.94 -27.53
C GLY A 357 -2.31 -16.78 -27.45
N PRO A 358 -1.56 -17.20 -28.47
CA PRO A 358 -0.09 -17.03 -28.49
C PRO A 358 0.39 -15.59 -28.33
N ILE A 359 -0.20 -14.62 -29.04
CA ILE A 359 0.19 -13.20 -28.93
C ILE A 359 -0.04 -12.68 -27.52
N THR A 360 -1.20 -13.00 -26.94
CA THR A 360 -1.51 -12.58 -25.56
C THR A 360 -0.60 -13.27 -24.56
N ALA A 361 -0.23 -14.53 -24.78
CA ALA A 361 0.73 -15.23 -23.93
C ALA A 361 2.11 -14.57 -23.95
N VAL A 362 2.61 -14.18 -25.14
CA VAL A 362 3.87 -13.43 -25.25
C VAL A 362 3.77 -12.09 -24.49
N ALA A 363 2.67 -11.35 -24.65
CA ALA A 363 2.45 -10.10 -23.92
C ALA A 363 2.45 -10.31 -22.40
N VAL A 364 1.86 -11.40 -21.91
CA VAL A 364 1.88 -11.78 -20.49
C VAL A 364 3.30 -12.09 -20.02
N CYS A 365 4.05 -12.89 -20.78
CA CYS A 365 5.45 -13.19 -20.43
C CYS A 365 6.30 -11.91 -20.35
N LEU A 366 6.15 -11.01 -21.33
CA LEU A 366 6.85 -9.71 -21.30
C LEU A 366 6.44 -8.88 -20.09
N ALA A 367 5.15 -8.81 -19.77
CA ALA A 367 4.66 -8.07 -18.60
C ALA A 367 5.24 -8.63 -17.29
N ILE A 368 5.30 -9.95 -17.13
CA ILE A 368 5.87 -10.59 -15.95
C ILE A 368 7.37 -10.30 -15.83
N VAL A 369 8.12 -10.51 -16.91
CA VAL A 369 9.57 -10.26 -16.91
C VAL A 369 9.86 -8.79 -16.58
N SER A 370 9.20 -7.85 -17.28
CA SER A 370 9.39 -6.43 -17.02
C SER A 370 8.90 -6.01 -15.64
N SER A 371 7.79 -6.54 -15.15
CA SER A 371 7.30 -6.28 -13.78
C SER A 371 8.35 -6.68 -12.73
N ASN A 372 8.96 -7.86 -12.87
CA ASN A 372 9.94 -8.34 -11.89
C ASN A 372 11.32 -7.69 -12.03
N LEU A 373 11.69 -7.21 -13.21
CA LEU A 373 12.98 -6.53 -13.42
C LEU A 373 12.93 -5.03 -13.13
N LEU A 374 11.80 -4.38 -13.49
CA LEU A 374 11.69 -2.91 -13.50
C LEU A 374 10.78 -2.36 -12.42
N CYS A 375 10.13 -3.21 -11.60
CA CYS A 375 9.32 -2.71 -10.50
C CYS A 375 10.20 -2.01 -9.47
N THR A 376 9.88 -0.75 -9.21
CA THR A 376 10.63 0.11 -8.29
C THR A 376 10.28 -0.12 -6.82
N LYS A 377 9.16 -0.81 -6.56
CA LYS A 377 8.69 -1.11 -5.19
C LYS A 377 8.69 -2.61 -4.95
N ARG A 378 9.61 -3.08 -4.12
CA ARG A 378 9.74 -4.50 -3.78
C ARG A 378 9.79 -4.67 -2.27
N TYR A 379 8.79 -5.37 -1.72
CA TYR A 379 8.80 -5.78 -0.31
C TYR A 379 9.59 -7.08 -0.05
N LEU A 380 10.01 -7.76 -1.11
CA LEU A 380 10.77 -9.01 -0.99
C LEU A 380 12.21 -8.84 -0.52
N PHE A 381 12.75 -7.64 -0.67
CA PHE A 381 14.15 -7.35 -0.31
C PHE A 381 14.22 -6.15 0.63
N PRO A 382 13.58 -6.25 1.80
CA PRO A 382 13.62 -5.19 2.78
C PRO A 382 14.94 -5.14 3.56
N SER A 383 15.89 -6.04 3.31
CA SER A 383 17.21 -6.02 3.97
C SER A 383 17.87 -4.64 3.91
N GLN A 384 17.72 -3.94 2.80
CA GLN A 384 18.12 -2.54 2.69
C GLN A 384 17.19 -1.55 3.40
N MET A 385 16.02 -1.99 3.86
CA MET A 385 15.00 -1.14 4.48
C MET A 385 14.66 -1.54 5.91
N MET A 386 14.96 -2.76 6.33
CA MET A 386 14.50 -3.31 7.61
C MET A 386 15.61 -3.86 8.50
N GLY A 387 16.90 -3.69 8.15
CA GLY A 387 18.01 -4.17 8.97
C GLY A 387 17.89 -5.67 9.24
N GLU A 388 18.31 -6.52 8.30
CA GLU A 388 18.47 -7.95 8.59
C GLU A 388 19.48 -8.11 9.72
N GLY A 389 19.06 -8.69 10.83
CA GLY A 389 19.93 -8.94 11.97
C GLY A 389 20.01 -7.83 13.01
N LEU A 390 19.31 -6.69 12.81
CA LEU A 390 19.31 -5.62 13.81
C LEU A 390 18.92 -6.17 15.18
N LEU A 391 19.78 -5.92 16.16
CA LEU A 391 19.67 -6.40 17.53
C LEU A 391 19.61 -7.94 17.68
N GLU A 392 19.79 -8.74 16.61
CA GLU A 392 19.63 -10.19 16.68
C GLU A 392 20.68 -10.83 17.60
N ASP A 393 21.93 -10.40 17.46
CA ASP A 393 23.06 -10.94 18.27
C ASP A 393 23.15 -10.32 19.66
N THR A 394 22.48 -9.19 19.89
CA THR A 394 22.63 -8.41 21.13
C THR A 394 21.41 -8.52 22.06
N CYS A 395 20.21 -8.87 21.54
CA CYS A 395 19.01 -9.08 22.34
C CYS A 395 19.06 -10.44 23.07
N THR A 396 19.51 -10.40 24.31
CA THR A 396 19.60 -11.57 25.21
C THR A 396 18.90 -11.29 26.54
N PRO A 397 18.57 -12.30 27.35
CA PRO A 397 18.04 -12.08 28.70
C PRO A 397 18.96 -11.29 29.62
N ASN A 398 20.26 -11.13 29.23
CA ASN A 398 21.26 -10.34 29.94
C ASN A 398 21.47 -8.95 29.32
N SER A 399 20.62 -8.49 28.38
CA SER A 399 20.77 -7.19 27.75
C SER A 399 19.67 -6.21 28.13
N GLU A 400 20.04 -4.93 28.26
CA GLU A 400 19.10 -3.81 28.43
C GLU A 400 19.32 -2.77 27.33
N TYR A 401 18.22 -2.14 26.89
CA TYR A 401 18.22 -1.20 25.78
C TYR A 401 17.61 0.14 26.15
N ILE A 402 18.21 1.23 25.66
CA ILE A 402 17.56 2.51 25.51
C ILE A 402 17.39 2.78 24.02
N LEU A 403 16.18 3.08 23.58
CA LEU A 403 15.87 3.34 22.18
C LEU A 403 15.54 4.83 22.01
N CYS A 404 16.46 5.59 21.41
CA CYS A 404 16.26 6.99 21.02
C CYS A 404 15.87 7.06 19.55
N LEU A 405 14.57 6.99 19.25
CA LEU A 405 14.05 6.89 17.90
C LEU A 405 13.34 8.17 17.48
N ASN A 406 13.23 8.42 16.17
CA ASN A 406 12.49 9.58 15.64
C ASN A 406 10.99 9.45 15.80
N SER A 407 10.49 8.22 15.84
CA SER A 407 9.07 7.94 15.98
C SER A 407 8.85 6.68 16.80
N GLU A 408 7.91 6.74 17.72
CA GLU A 408 7.53 5.62 18.59
C GLU A 408 7.13 4.36 17.81
N TRP A 409 6.52 4.51 16.64
CA TRP A 409 6.10 3.37 15.83
C TRP A 409 7.27 2.56 15.26
N VAL A 410 8.47 3.15 15.15
CA VAL A 410 9.69 2.45 14.73
C VAL A 410 10.07 1.36 15.73
N THR A 411 9.74 1.51 17.02
CA THR A 411 9.90 0.47 18.04
C THR A 411 9.24 -0.84 17.65
N THR A 412 8.12 -0.77 16.90
CA THR A 412 7.41 -1.96 16.42
C THR A 412 8.23 -2.83 15.47
N CYS A 413 9.24 -2.26 14.81
CA CYS A 413 10.14 -2.98 13.91
C CYS A 413 11.11 -3.92 14.67
N PHE A 414 11.33 -3.64 15.95
CA PHE A 414 12.26 -4.39 16.82
C PHE A 414 11.55 -5.30 17.82
N THR A 415 10.23 -5.26 17.88
CA THR A 415 9.45 -5.94 18.93
C THR A 415 9.76 -7.45 19.01
N ASP A 416 9.96 -8.10 17.86
CA ASP A 416 10.29 -9.53 17.77
C ASP A 416 11.72 -9.87 18.25
N LYS A 417 12.58 -8.87 18.42
CA LYS A 417 13.92 -9.00 19.01
C LYS A 417 13.90 -8.59 20.48
N LEU A 418 13.33 -7.41 20.75
CA LEU A 418 13.27 -6.85 22.11
C LEU A 418 12.58 -7.76 23.13
N MET A 419 11.67 -8.65 22.68
CA MET A 419 11.07 -9.65 23.56
C MET A 419 12.07 -10.62 24.21
N HIS A 420 13.31 -10.69 23.71
CA HIS A 420 14.37 -11.52 24.26
C HIS A 420 15.32 -10.76 25.21
N SER A 421 15.20 -9.43 25.28
CA SER A 421 16.00 -8.60 26.18
C SER A 421 15.46 -8.64 27.62
N SER A 422 16.26 -8.17 28.57
CA SER A 422 15.81 -8.02 29.96
C SER A 422 14.80 -6.90 30.08
N ARG A 423 15.21 -5.66 29.76
CA ARG A 423 14.36 -4.47 29.80
C ARG A 423 14.69 -3.51 28.66
N VAL A 424 13.71 -2.70 28.30
CA VAL A 424 13.82 -1.67 27.26
C VAL A 424 13.26 -0.35 27.76
N PHE A 425 13.93 0.74 27.46
CA PHE A 425 13.43 2.10 27.66
C PHE A 425 13.20 2.77 26.31
N PRO A 426 12.00 2.77 25.75
CA PRO A 426 11.70 3.48 24.52
C PRO A 426 11.56 4.99 24.79
N THR A 427 12.28 5.79 24.01
CA THR A 427 12.19 7.25 24.03
C THR A 427 12.37 7.81 22.63
N THR A 428 12.27 9.10 22.46
CA THR A 428 12.51 9.75 21.17
C THR A 428 13.69 10.72 21.24
N ASN A 429 14.31 11.01 20.10
CA ASN A 429 15.36 12.03 19.98
C ASN A 429 14.92 13.42 20.49
N TYR A 430 13.61 13.66 20.62
CA TYR A 430 13.05 14.92 21.12
C TYR A 430 12.75 14.90 22.61
N SER A 431 12.48 13.73 23.17
CA SER A 431 11.99 13.58 24.55
C SER A 431 13.00 12.96 25.52
N TYR A 432 14.12 12.38 25.03
CA TYR A 432 15.08 11.67 25.88
C TYR A 432 15.64 12.57 26.99
N ARG A 433 15.87 13.85 26.76
CA ARG A 433 16.39 14.81 27.75
C ARG A 433 15.49 14.99 28.97
N PHE A 434 14.21 14.69 28.86
CA PHE A 434 13.26 14.76 29.98
C PHE A 434 13.27 13.49 30.85
N ASN A 435 14.05 12.47 30.47
CA ASN A 435 14.00 11.14 31.08
C ASN A 435 15.36 10.67 31.61
N PHE A 436 16.33 11.55 31.82
CA PHE A 436 17.70 11.19 32.26
C PHE A 436 17.68 10.37 33.56
N ASP A 437 16.90 10.78 34.56
CA ASP A 437 16.81 10.09 35.85
C ASP A 437 16.21 8.66 35.71
N GLU A 438 15.32 8.47 34.78
CA GLU A 438 14.73 7.15 34.51
C GLU A 438 15.69 6.27 33.73
N MET A 439 16.39 6.82 32.73
CA MET A 439 17.38 6.09 31.95
C MET A 439 18.58 5.67 32.79
N ALA A 440 19.00 6.51 33.74
CA ALA A 440 20.09 6.20 34.66
C ALA A 440 19.82 4.99 35.58
N LYS A 441 18.57 4.47 35.60
CA LYS A 441 18.22 3.22 36.32
C LYS A 441 18.56 1.94 35.53
N MET A 442 19.27 2.04 34.42
CA MET A 442 19.79 0.92 33.66
C MET A 442 20.70 0.06 34.52
N ASP A 443 20.58 -1.27 34.44
CA ASP A 443 21.40 -2.19 35.20
C ASP A 443 22.77 -2.39 34.53
N LEU A 444 23.77 -1.63 34.97
CA LEU A 444 25.12 -1.63 34.42
C LEU A 444 25.90 -2.93 34.64
N THR A 445 25.32 -3.91 35.34
CA THR A 445 25.92 -5.26 35.46
C THR A 445 25.59 -6.15 34.25
N LYS A 446 24.70 -5.67 33.35
CA LYS A 446 24.31 -6.35 32.14
C LYS A 446 24.95 -5.75 30.89
N ASP A 447 24.68 -6.36 29.74
CA ASP A 447 25.07 -5.80 28.46
C ASP A 447 24.11 -4.65 28.13
N CYS A 448 24.61 -3.42 28.17
CA CYS A 448 23.81 -2.21 27.99
C CYS A 448 24.03 -1.64 26.58
N TYR A 449 22.92 -1.42 25.88
CA TYR A 449 22.94 -0.87 24.52
C TYR A 449 22.05 0.37 24.40
N ILE A 450 22.51 1.31 23.57
CA ILE A 450 21.75 2.52 23.21
C ILE A 450 21.64 2.55 21.70
N VAL A 451 20.39 2.59 21.19
CA VAL A 451 20.07 2.68 19.76
C VAL A 451 19.62 4.10 19.46
N ILE A 452 20.29 4.75 18.51
CA ILE A 452 20.03 6.13 18.12
C ILE A 452 19.59 6.14 16.64
N ASP A 453 18.47 6.78 16.33
CA ASP A 453 18.09 7.09 14.94
C ASP A 453 18.92 8.30 14.46
N ALA A 454 19.98 8.02 13.73
CA ALA A 454 20.90 9.02 13.21
C ALA A 454 20.42 9.76 11.96
N SER A 455 19.34 9.32 11.30
CA SER A 455 18.91 9.84 10.01
C SER A 455 18.52 11.31 10.04
N GLN A 456 17.80 11.75 11.06
CA GLN A 456 17.42 13.17 11.19
C GLN A 456 18.54 14.02 11.74
N LEU A 457 19.40 13.43 12.55
CA LEU A 457 20.56 14.09 13.12
C LEU A 457 21.59 14.38 12.01
N LYS A 458 21.73 13.47 11.03
CA LYS A 458 22.55 13.67 9.82
C LYS A 458 21.91 14.60 8.79
N ALA A 459 20.60 14.60 8.66
CA ALA A 459 19.90 15.55 7.80
C ALA A 459 20.21 17.00 8.23
N ALA A 460 20.58 17.24 9.48
CA ALA A 460 21.03 18.54 9.94
C ALA A 460 22.36 18.96 9.27
N ASP A 461 23.30 18.03 9.02
CA ASP A 461 24.57 18.33 8.31
C ASP A 461 24.36 18.62 6.83
N VAL A 462 23.40 17.96 6.19
CA VAL A 462 23.02 18.22 4.78
C VAL A 462 22.31 19.57 4.62
N PHE A 463 21.77 20.14 5.71
CA PHE A 463 21.09 21.43 5.69
C PHE A 463 22.04 22.64 5.76
N ASP A 464 23.35 22.46 5.93
CA ASP A 464 24.32 23.54 5.81
C ASP A 464 24.53 24.02 4.36
N ASP A 465 24.11 23.24 3.36
CA ASP A 465 24.03 23.65 1.95
C ASP A 465 22.72 24.42 1.65
N LYS A 466 22.45 25.47 2.43
CA LYS A 466 21.34 26.40 2.10
C LYS A 466 21.66 27.11 0.79
N ASN A 467 20.75 26.98 -0.19
CA ASN A 467 20.73 27.98 -1.24
C ASN A 467 20.24 29.31 -0.65
N ASP A 468 20.60 30.45 -1.26
CA ASP A 468 20.28 31.81 -0.80
C ASP A 468 18.77 32.12 -0.61
N GLU A 469 17.88 31.14 -0.87
CA GLU A 469 16.42 31.25 -0.79
C GLU A 469 15.80 30.54 0.42
N GLY A 470 16.58 29.96 1.33
CA GLY A 470 16.05 29.19 2.49
C GLY A 470 15.34 27.90 2.12
N LYS A 471 15.67 27.33 0.97
CA LYS A 471 15.09 26.08 0.47
C LYS A 471 16.08 24.93 0.54
N VAL A 472 15.62 23.76 0.95
CA VAL A 472 16.39 22.52 0.94
C VAL A 472 15.80 21.56 -0.06
N THR A 473 16.65 20.97 -0.89
CA THR A 473 16.27 19.96 -1.88
C THR A 473 16.77 18.60 -1.44
N ILE A 474 15.85 17.67 -1.14
CA ILE A 474 16.17 16.28 -0.83
C ILE A 474 15.65 15.42 -2.00
N GLY A 475 16.56 14.85 -2.77
CA GLY A 475 16.24 14.13 -4.00
C GLY A 475 15.60 15.07 -5.04
N ASN A 476 14.34 14.84 -5.41
CA ASN A 476 13.60 15.67 -6.37
C ASN A 476 12.58 16.61 -5.71
N ALA A 477 12.57 16.73 -4.38
CA ALA A 477 11.63 17.54 -3.62
C ALA A 477 12.34 18.72 -2.96
N THR A 478 11.85 19.95 -3.19
CA THR A 478 12.36 21.17 -2.57
C THR A 478 11.39 21.60 -1.45
N PHE A 479 11.93 21.82 -0.24
CA PHE A 479 11.18 22.22 0.95
C PHE A 479 11.54 23.65 1.32
N ASN A 480 10.54 24.47 1.64
CA ASN A 480 10.74 25.77 2.28
C ASN A 480 10.91 25.54 3.78
N LEU A 481 11.97 26.03 4.37
CA LEU A 481 12.24 25.96 5.80
C LEU A 481 11.91 27.32 6.41
N ASP A 482 10.93 27.34 7.32
CA ASP A 482 10.69 28.52 8.15
C ASP A 482 11.88 28.74 9.09
N GLU A 483 12.35 29.99 9.18
CA GLU A 483 13.57 30.37 9.92
C GLU A 483 13.56 29.98 11.41
N GLY A 484 12.40 29.67 12.02
CA GLY A 484 12.27 29.28 13.42
C GLY A 484 12.33 27.78 13.71
N ALA A 485 12.36 26.90 12.70
CA ALA A 485 12.25 25.45 12.91
C ALA A 485 13.59 24.77 13.29
N PHE A 486 14.70 25.48 13.32
CA PHE A 486 16.06 24.91 13.40
C PHE A 486 16.97 25.52 14.46
N GLU A 487 16.46 26.35 15.39
CA GLU A 487 17.29 26.94 16.44
C GLU A 487 17.79 25.93 17.51
N ASP A 488 17.11 24.76 17.65
CA ASP A 488 17.49 23.71 18.60
C ASP A 488 17.86 22.39 17.89
N ARG A 489 18.86 22.42 17.01
CA ARG A 489 19.37 21.20 16.37
C ARG A 489 20.10 20.33 17.38
N ILE A 490 19.66 19.09 17.55
CA ILE A 490 20.37 18.07 18.30
C ILE A 490 21.18 17.25 17.31
N LEU A 491 22.50 17.28 17.40
CA LEU A 491 23.39 16.40 16.64
C LEU A 491 23.49 15.03 17.31
N GLU A 492 23.85 14.00 16.54
CA GLU A 492 24.10 12.67 17.13
C GLU A 492 25.17 12.73 18.22
N GLN A 493 26.21 13.53 18.01
CA GLN A 493 27.25 13.76 18.99
C GLN A 493 26.70 14.37 20.28
N ASP A 494 25.74 15.29 20.20
CA ASP A 494 25.09 15.86 21.39
C ASP A 494 24.34 14.81 22.19
N VAL A 495 23.71 13.84 21.50
CA VAL A 495 23.01 12.71 22.15
C VAL A 495 24.04 11.82 22.85
N ILE A 496 25.15 11.48 22.18
CA ILE A 496 26.25 10.70 22.74
C ILE A 496 26.82 11.41 23.98
N ASP A 497 27.14 12.69 23.85
CA ASP A 497 27.70 13.50 24.95
C ASP A 497 26.74 13.60 26.14
N ASP A 498 25.44 13.78 25.89
CA ASP A 498 24.41 13.79 26.93
C ASP A 498 24.35 12.46 27.71
N PHE A 499 24.44 11.32 27.00
CA PHE A 499 24.47 10.02 27.64
C PHE A 499 25.75 9.79 28.46
N GLU A 500 26.90 10.12 27.93
CA GLU A 500 28.18 9.91 28.59
C GLU A 500 28.38 10.83 29.81
N GLN A 501 27.96 12.10 29.68
CA GLN A 501 28.25 13.09 30.72
C GLN A 501 27.10 13.24 31.74
N LYS A 502 25.85 13.05 31.32
CA LYS A 502 24.68 13.36 32.17
C LYS A 502 23.97 12.10 32.67
N VAL A 503 23.88 11.05 31.85
CA VAL A 503 23.13 9.83 32.20
C VAL A 503 24.04 8.79 32.81
N PHE A 504 25.22 8.53 32.22
CA PHE A 504 26.15 7.50 32.62
C PHE A 504 27.60 8.03 32.82
N PRO A 505 27.83 8.94 33.77
CA PRO A 505 29.18 9.46 34.01
C PRO A 505 30.17 8.34 34.38
N GLY A 506 31.32 8.32 33.70
CA GLY A 506 32.35 7.25 33.83
C GLY A 506 32.15 6.09 32.86
N TYR A 507 31.20 6.19 31.95
CA TYR A 507 30.99 5.25 30.84
C TYR A 507 31.09 5.98 29.50
N ARG A 508 31.40 5.22 28.44
CA ARG A 508 31.49 5.69 27.06
C ARG A 508 30.63 4.85 26.13
N LEU A 509 30.10 5.48 25.08
CA LEU A 509 29.35 4.82 24.05
C LEU A 509 30.29 4.32 22.93
N ARG A 510 30.58 3.01 22.92
CA ARG A 510 31.34 2.38 21.87
C ARG A 510 30.43 1.96 20.72
N PHE A 511 30.72 2.42 19.52
CA PHE A 511 29.97 2.04 18.33
C PHE A 511 29.97 0.51 18.15
N TYR A 512 28.82 -0.08 17.88
CA TYR A 512 28.62 -1.51 17.69
C TYR A 512 28.19 -1.85 16.27
N SER A 513 27.11 -1.24 15.76
CA SER A 513 26.58 -1.48 14.41
C SER A 513 25.81 -0.29 13.86
N SER A 514 25.72 -0.22 12.52
CA SER A 514 24.87 0.70 11.78
C SER A 514 23.95 -0.10 10.85
N GLU A 515 22.66 0.18 10.91
CA GLU A 515 21.67 -0.53 10.11
C GLU A 515 20.60 0.41 9.59
N ARG A 516 20.01 0.07 8.42
CA ARG A 516 18.92 0.84 7.85
C ARG A 516 17.57 0.20 8.20
N VAL A 517 16.69 0.93 8.88
CA VAL A 517 15.37 0.50 9.27
C VAL A 517 14.32 1.45 8.74
N MET A 518 13.49 1.00 7.80
CA MET A 518 12.40 1.78 7.20
C MET A 518 12.82 3.14 6.62
N GLY A 519 14.02 3.19 6.08
CA GLY A 519 14.59 4.42 5.51
C GLY A 519 15.34 5.29 6.52
N SER A 520 15.28 4.95 7.80
CA SER A 520 16.09 5.58 8.85
C SER A 520 17.39 4.80 9.08
N ILE A 521 18.45 5.49 9.48
CA ILE A 521 19.74 4.90 9.85
C ILE A 521 19.78 4.79 11.36
N MET A 522 19.93 3.57 11.86
CA MET A 522 20.04 3.26 13.29
C MET A 522 21.48 2.94 13.64
N HIS A 523 22.03 3.66 14.58
CA HIS A 523 23.31 3.33 15.18
C HIS A 523 23.10 2.69 16.53
N THR A 524 23.69 1.52 16.74
CA THR A 524 23.71 0.83 18.02
C THR A 524 25.06 1.06 18.68
N PHE A 525 25.03 1.50 19.92
CA PHE A 525 26.20 1.70 20.76
C PHE A 525 26.13 0.76 21.96
N LYS A 526 27.27 0.18 22.34
CA LYS A 526 27.42 -0.52 23.60
C LYS A 526 27.98 0.43 24.64
N LEU A 527 27.34 0.50 25.81
CA LEU A 527 27.83 1.26 26.96
C LEU A 527 28.95 0.46 27.64
N VAL A 528 30.14 1.04 27.74
CA VAL A 528 31.32 0.40 28.32
C VAL A 528 31.98 1.33 29.35
N PRO A 529 32.61 0.81 30.43
CA PRO A 529 33.38 1.64 31.35
C PRO A 529 34.48 2.43 30.61
N GLU A 530 34.79 3.64 31.08
CA GLU A 530 35.72 4.55 30.40
C GLU A 530 37.17 3.93 30.30
N ASP A 531 37.58 3.14 31.29
CA ASP A 531 38.84 2.43 31.29
C ASP A 531 38.91 1.23 30.34
N GLU A 532 37.76 0.72 29.87
CA GLU A 532 37.63 -0.35 28.88
C GLU A 532 37.32 0.18 27.47
N TYR A 533 37.18 1.50 27.33
CA TYR A 533 36.79 2.11 26.06
C TYR A 533 37.90 2.01 25.01
N VAL A 534 37.52 1.50 23.85
CA VAL A 534 38.35 1.53 22.64
C VAL A 534 37.53 2.28 21.58
N ASP A 535 38.14 3.31 21.03
CA ASP A 535 37.52 4.10 19.98
C ASP A 535 37.29 3.25 18.71
N VAL A 536 36.02 3.14 18.30
CA VAL A 536 35.62 2.44 17.09
C VAL A 536 34.92 3.47 16.21
N PRO A 537 35.46 3.76 15.00
CA PRO A 537 34.86 4.75 14.12
C PRO A 537 33.46 4.32 13.74
N ILE A 538 32.53 5.27 13.69
CA ILE A 538 31.17 5.05 13.19
C ILE A 538 31.28 4.77 11.70
N ILE A 539 30.96 3.53 11.32
CA ILE A 539 30.89 3.12 9.90
C ILE A 539 29.43 3.12 9.50
N ASP A 540 29.08 4.07 8.67
CA ASP A 540 27.72 4.21 8.17
C ASP A 540 27.43 3.19 7.07
N VAL A 541 26.26 2.57 7.13
CA VAL A 541 25.76 1.64 6.12
C VAL A 541 25.80 2.25 4.69
N GLU A 542 25.57 3.55 4.55
CA GLU A 542 25.64 4.24 3.25
C GLU A 542 27.07 4.23 2.66
N ILE A 543 28.07 4.39 3.50
CA ILE A 543 29.48 4.37 3.08
C ILE A 543 29.90 2.95 2.66
N GLU A 544 29.45 1.92 3.37
CA GLU A 544 29.72 0.53 2.99
C GLU A 544 29.06 0.13 1.67
N GLU A 545 27.80 0.55 1.44
CA GLU A 545 27.10 0.28 0.19
C GLU A 545 27.77 0.97 -0.99
N GLU A 546 28.17 2.24 -0.86
CA GLU A 546 28.93 2.95 -1.90
C GLU A 546 30.30 2.31 -2.19
N GLN A 547 30.99 1.81 -1.18
CA GLN A 547 32.27 1.12 -1.34
C GLN A 547 32.10 -0.24 -2.03
N LYS A 548 31.05 -0.99 -1.68
CA LYS A 548 30.69 -2.26 -2.36
C LYS A 548 30.31 -2.02 -3.82
N GLU A 549 29.48 -1.01 -4.12
CA GLU A 549 29.13 -0.66 -5.50
C GLU A 549 30.35 -0.19 -6.32
N LYS A 550 31.29 0.53 -5.71
CA LYS A 550 32.54 0.94 -6.37
C LYS A 550 33.48 -0.25 -6.61
N ALA A 551 33.50 -1.23 -5.71
CA ALA A 551 34.29 -2.45 -5.87
C ALA A 551 33.71 -3.40 -6.94
N GLU A 552 32.39 -3.46 -7.10
CA GLU A 552 31.72 -4.26 -8.13
C GLU A 552 31.79 -3.62 -9.55
N LYS A 553 32.00 -2.30 -9.62
CA LYS A 553 32.17 -1.58 -10.89
C LYS A 553 33.61 -1.55 -11.42
N ASN A 554 34.60 -1.96 -10.63
CA ASN A 554 36.02 -2.13 -10.99
C ASN A 554 36.36 -3.61 -11.18
#